data_ccafd4c614f544128dba4ec540f6d28c
#
_entry.id   ccafd4c614f544128dba4ec540f6d28c
#
_cell.length_a   1.000
_cell.length_b   1.000
_cell.length_c   1.000
_cell.angle_alpha   90.00
_cell.angle_beta   90.00
_cell.angle_gamma   90.00
#
_symmetry.space_group_name_H-M   'P 1'
#
loop_
_entity.id
_entity.type
_entity.pdbx_description
1 polymer ?
#
loop_
_entity_poly.entity_id
_entity_poly.type
_entity_poly.pdbx_seq_one_letter_code
_entity_poly.pdbx_strand_id
1 'polypeptide(L)'
;MIATDLPQTRPMTTTPPSAVVWIDDRRAIVVAMAPEGNVSTCEVERGPLAEIDYLAQIVRVIDDRERVVILGPGPARLALEREYVAIYRRPDRLVDVEPAGQLDRDELIARLRTLAS
;
A
#
# COMPACT_ATOMS: atom_id res chain seq x y z
N MET A 1 29.74 27.33 5.07
CA MET A 1 29.32 26.84 5.23
C MET A 1 28.39 26.44 5.65
N ILE A 2 28.03 26.12 5.81
CA ILE A 2 27.32 25.86 6.24
C ILE A 2 26.14 25.37 6.03
N ALA A 3 25.50 25.71 5.52
CA ALA A 3 24.27 25.29 5.07
C ALA A 3 24.13 23.88 4.84
N THR A 4 25.12 23.31 4.67
CA THR A 4 25.08 21.94 4.37
C THR A 4 24.40 21.11 5.39
N ASP A 5 24.18 21.69 6.52
CA ASP A 5 23.53 20.94 7.53
C ASP A 5 22.14 20.61 7.24
N LEU A 6 21.49 21.39 6.43
CA LEU A 6 20.08 21.23 6.21
C LEU A 6 19.71 19.89 5.68
N PRO A 7 20.35 19.40 4.66
CA PRO A 7 19.95 18.13 4.10
C PRO A 7 20.08 16.99 5.09
N GLN A 8 20.96 17.13 6.00
CA GLN A 8 21.18 16.02 6.87
C GLN A 8 20.08 15.81 7.87
N THR A 9 19.35 16.86 8.18
CA THR A 9 18.27 16.65 9.10
C THR A 9 17.07 16.01 8.45
N ARG A 10 16.99 16.07 7.12
CA ARG A 10 15.83 15.53 6.46
C ARG A 10 15.62 14.07 6.68
N PRO A 11 16.62 13.22 6.54
CA PRO A 11 16.38 11.78 6.68
C PRO A 11 15.78 11.41 8.01
N MET A 12 16.04 12.20 9.02
CA MET A 12 15.56 11.90 10.34
C MET A 12 14.07 12.17 10.49
N THR A 13 13.50 12.93 9.57
CA THR A 13 12.11 13.28 9.65
C THR A 13 11.27 12.59 8.61
N THR A 14 11.86 11.82 7.70
CA THR A 14 11.08 11.13 6.68
C THR A 14 10.53 9.84 7.23
N THR A 15 9.36 9.44 6.72
CA THR A 15 8.75 8.17 7.06
C THR A 15 8.99 7.21 5.91
N PRO A 16 9.02 5.88 6.16
CA PRO A 16 9.11 4.93 5.06
C PRO A 16 7.87 5.03 4.17
N PRO A 17 8.06 5.04 2.86
CA PRO A 17 6.90 5.00 1.97
C PRO A 17 6.09 3.75 2.24
N SER A 18 4.80 3.93 2.52
CA SER A 18 3.96 2.85 2.99
C SER A 18 2.63 2.84 2.25
N ALA A 19 1.97 1.70 2.21
CA ALA A 19 0.65 1.57 1.61
C ALA A 19 -0.16 0.53 2.35
N VAL A 20 -1.45 0.79 2.49
CA VAL A 20 -2.42 -0.18 3.00
C VAL A 20 -3.46 -0.37 1.91
N VAL A 21 -3.73 -1.63 1.57
CA VAL A 21 -4.68 -1.99 0.53
C VAL A 21 -5.80 -2.80 1.16
N TRP A 22 -7.04 -2.41 0.91
CA TRP A 22 -8.19 -3.25 1.15
C TRP A 22 -8.69 -3.75 -0.21
N ILE A 23 -8.90 -5.06 -0.34
CA ILE A 23 -9.27 -5.64 -1.62
C ILE A 23 -10.33 -6.72 -1.45
N ASP A 24 -11.34 -6.70 -2.33
CA ASP A 24 -12.20 -7.85 -2.54
C ASP A 24 -12.20 -8.19 -4.04
N ASP A 25 -13.13 -9.03 -4.48
CA ASP A 25 -13.13 -9.48 -5.88
C ASP A 25 -13.65 -8.44 -6.85
N ARG A 26 -14.13 -7.30 -6.37
CA ARG A 26 -14.73 -6.26 -7.21
C ARG A 26 -13.97 -4.95 -7.19
N ARG A 27 -13.34 -4.63 -6.08
CA ARG A 27 -12.66 -3.34 -5.97
C ARG A 27 -11.57 -3.39 -4.92
N ALA A 28 -10.70 -2.42 -5.00
CA ALA A 28 -9.66 -2.23 -4.00
C ALA A 28 -9.54 -0.76 -3.67
N ILE A 29 -9.15 -0.48 -2.45
CA ILE A 29 -8.85 0.87 -1.99
C ILE A 29 -7.41 0.87 -1.54
N VAL A 30 -6.60 1.74 -2.10
CA VAL A 30 -5.19 1.86 -1.75
C VAL A 30 -5.00 3.22 -1.08
N VAL A 31 -4.55 3.20 0.17
CA VAL A 31 -4.13 4.44 0.83
C VAL A 31 -2.62 4.36 0.96
N ALA A 32 -1.94 5.44 0.60
CA ALA A 32 -0.48 5.43 0.54
C ALA A 32 0.08 6.71 1.15
N MET A 33 1.26 6.58 1.74
CA MET A 33 1.94 7.70 2.36
C MET A 33 3.30 7.86 1.73
N ALA A 34 3.58 9.08 1.28
CA ALA A 34 4.88 9.46 0.76
C ALA A 34 5.85 9.72 1.90
N PRO A 35 7.16 9.77 1.62
CA PRO A 35 8.14 10.04 2.68
C PRO A 35 7.91 11.35 3.40
N GLU A 36 7.32 12.33 2.73
CA GLU A 36 7.01 13.62 3.35
C GLU A 36 5.80 13.57 4.27
N GLY A 37 5.07 12.46 4.28
CA GLY A 37 3.88 12.31 5.11
C GLY A 37 2.58 12.59 4.42
N ASN A 38 2.60 12.94 3.14
CA ASN A 38 1.37 13.17 2.39
C ASN A 38 0.65 11.86 2.13
N VAL A 39 -0.66 11.85 2.35
CA VAL A 39 -1.50 10.67 2.18
C VAL A 39 -2.31 10.80 0.91
N SER A 40 -2.35 9.76 0.12
CA SER A 40 -3.19 9.70 -1.07
C SER A 40 -4.09 8.48 -0.99
N THR A 41 -5.23 8.55 -1.66
CA THR A 41 -6.20 7.46 -1.72
C THR A 41 -6.56 7.21 -3.17
N CYS A 42 -6.58 5.95 -3.56
CA CYS A 42 -6.95 5.56 -4.91
C CYS A 42 -7.86 4.35 -4.84
N GLU A 43 -8.94 4.38 -5.59
CA GLU A 43 -9.84 3.24 -5.68
C GLU A 43 -9.69 2.60 -7.05
N VAL A 44 -9.59 1.28 -7.08
CA VAL A 44 -9.47 0.52 -8.33
C VAL A 44 -10.67 -0.40 -8.42
N GLU A 45 -11.47 -0.25 -9.48
CA GLU A 45 -12.61 -1.11 -9.69
C GLU A 45 -12.26 -2.13 -10.76
N ARG A 46 -12.66 -3.37 -10.53
CA ARG A 46 -12.34 -4.42 -11.46
C ARG A 46 -13.13 -4.29 -12.76
N GLY A 47 -14.44 -3.99 -12.67
CA GLY A 47 -15.28 -3.90 -13.84
C GLY A 47 -15.16 -5.14 -14.69
N PRO A 48 -14.94 -4.99 -16.01
CA PRO A 48 -14.83 -6.13 -16.91
C PRO A 48 -13.47 -6.77 -16.96
N LEU A 49 -12.51 -6.35 -16.14
CA LEU A 49 -11.15 -6.86 -16.22
C LEU A 49 -11.06 -8.30 -15.75
N ALA A 50 -10.18 -9.09 -16.39
CA ALA A 50 -9.80 -10.38 -15.85
C ALA A 50 -9.06 -10.18 -14.52
N GLU A 51 -9.08 -11.20 -13.67
CA GLU A 51 -8.48 -11.09 -12.35
C GLU A 51 -7.01 -10.65 -12.42
N ILE A 52 -6.24 -11.25 -13.32
CA ILE A 52 -4.82 -10.95 -13.40
C ILE A 52 -4.59 -9.48 -13.76
N ASP A 53 -5.40 -8.91 -14.63
CA ASP A 53 -5.26 -7.52 -15.02
C ASP A 53 -5.66 -6.59 -13.89
N TYR A 54 -6.70 -6.96 -13.17
CA TYR A 54 -7.15 -6.23 -11.99
C TYR A 54 -6.04 -6.18 -10.93
N LEU A 55 -5.47 -7.36 -10.61
CA LEU A 55 -4.40 -7.43 -9.62
C LEU A 55 -3.17 -6.64 -10.05
N ALA A 56 -2.79 -6.75 -11.32
CA ALA A 56 -1.63 -6.03 -11.83
C ALA A 56 -1.82 -4.52 -11.73
N GLN A 57 -3.06 -4.05 -11.95
CA GLN A 57 -3.36 -2.64 -11.85
C GLN A 57 -3.20 -2.15 -10.40
N ILE A 58 -3.67 -2.96 -9.44
CA ILE A 58 -3.52 -2.62 -8.02
C ILE A 58 -2.03 -2.56 -7.64
N VAL A 59 -1.25 -3.52 -8.10
CA VAL A 59 0.18 -3.54 -7.81
C VAL A 59 0.85 -2.26 -8.33
N ARG A 60 0.44 -1.78 -9.51
CA ARG A 60 0.97 -0.52 -10.04
C ARG A 60 0.61 0.66 -9.17
N VAL A 61 -0.60 0.66 -8.60
CA VAL A 61 -1.02 1.75 -7.72
C VAL A 61 -0.25 1.70 -6.40
N ILE A 62 0.04 0.51 -5.88
CA ILE A 62 0.88 0.38 -4.69
C ILE A 62 2.27 0.96 -4.96
N ASP A 63 2.80 0.71 -6.16
CA ASP A 63 4.08 1.25 -6.59
C ASP A 63 5.21 0.82 -5.65
N ASP A 64 6.27 1.58 -5.61
CA ASP A 64 7.50 1.20 -4.90
C ASP A 64 7.44 1.63 -3.44
N ARG A 65 6.63 0.95 -2.65
CA ARG A 65 6.51 1.25 -1.22
C ARG A 65 7.34 0.26 -0.42
N GLU A 66 7.91 0.73 0.68
CA GLU A 66 8.78 -0.10 1.51
C GLU A 66 8.00 -0.97 2.49
N ARG A 67 6.80 -0.54 2.88
CA ARG A 67 5.94 -1.28 3.79
C ARG A 67 4.55 -1.36 3.23
N VAL A 68 4.03 -2.55 3.09
CA VAL A 68 2.71 -2.78 2.50
C VAL A 68 1.92 -3.72 3.39
N VAL A 69 0.66 -3.38 3.64
CA VAL A 69 -0.29 -4.26 4.32
C VAL A 69 -1.46 -4.49 3.38
N ILE A 70 -1.86 -5.75 3.24
CA ILE A 70 -2.99 -6.12 2.40
C ILE A 70 -4.09 -6.69 3.28
N LEU A 71 -5.29 -6.15 3.14
CA LEU A 71 -6.46 -6.52 3.94
C LEU A 71 -7.60 -6.91 3.02
N GLY A 72 -8.50 -7.75 3.49
CA GLY A 72 -9.69 -8.06 2.73
C GLY A 72 -10.41 -9.29 3.24
N PRO A 73 -11.69 -9.45 2.87
CA PRO A 73 -12.53 -10.48 3.46
C PRO A 73 -12.35 -11.88 2.85
N GLY A 74 -11.84 -11.97 1.65
CA GLY A 74 -11.81 -13.25 0.94
C GLY A 74 -10.44 -13.55 0.36
N PRO A 75 -10.40 -14.45 -0.62
CA PRO A 75 -9.11 -14.91 -1.18
C PRO A 75 -8.42 -13.87 -2.06
N ALA A 76 -9.10 -12.79 -2.43
CA ALA A 76 -8.47 -11.78 -3.28
C ALA A 76 -7.20 -11.21 -2.66
N ARG A 77 -7.16 -11.08 -1.33
CA ARG A 77 -5.95 -10.59 -0.67
C ARG A 77 -4.76 -11.50 -0.88
N LEU A 78 -5.01 -12.80 -0.91
CA LEU A 78 -3.93 -13.77 -1.14
C LEU A 78 -3.49 -13.77 -2.60
N ALA A 79 -4.43 -13.60 -3.51
CA ALA A 79 -4.10 -13.47 -4.92
C ALA A 79 -3.26 -12.22 -5.17
N LEU A 80 -3.58 -11.12 -4.49
CA LEU A 80 -2.81 -9.89 -4.61
C LEU A 80 -1.41 -10.07 -4.03
N GLU A 81 -1.30 -10.74 -2.91
CA GLU A 81 0.00 -11.02 -2.33
C GLU A 81 0.89 -11.76 -3.34
N ARG A 82 0.35 -12.79 -3.97
CA ARG A 82 1.12 -13.57 -4.94
C ARG A 82 1.53 -12.72 -6.14
N GLU A 83 0.63 -11.88 -6.61
CA GLU A 83 0.93 -11.02 -7.75
C GLU A 83 1.99 -10.00 -7.40
N TYR A 84 1.90 -9.40 -6.21
CA TYR A 84 2.88 -8.43 -5.75
C TYR A 84 4.28 -9.06 -5.71
N VAL A 85 4.38 -10.25 -5.11
CA VAL A 85 5.67 -10.92 -5.00
C VAL A 85 6.19 -11.33 -6.38
N ALA A 86 5.30 -11.74 -7.28
CA ALA A 86 5.71 -12.11 -8.63
C ALA A 86 6.30 -10.91 -9.39
N ILE A 87 5.75 -9.73 -9.18
CA ILE A 87 6.17 -8.53 -9.90
C ILE A 87 7.42 -7.92 -9.28
N TYR A 88 7.40 -7.69 -7.97
CA TYR A 88 8.49 -6.97 -7.32
C TYR A 88 9.57 -7.88 -6.74
N ARG A 89 9.22 -9.15 -6.45
CA ARG A 89 10.16 -10.10 -5.84
C ARG A 89 10.70 -9.59 -4.50
N ARG A 90 9.88 -8.88 -3.76
CA ARG A 90 10.24 -8.29 -2.48
C ARG A 90 9.18 -8.66 -1.43
N PRO A 91 9.11 -9.93 -1.03
CA PRO A 91 8.14 -10.33 0.00
C PRO A 91 8.43 -9.66 1.35
N ASP A 92 9.65 -9.22 1.57
CA ASP A 92 10.01 -8.52 2.79
C ASP A 92 9.27 -7.19 2.96
N ARG A 93 8.74 -6.63 1.88
CA ARG A 93 7.97 -5.39 1.96
C ARG A 93 6.54 -5.62 2.44
N LEU A 94 6.05 -6.85 2.35
CA LEU A 94 4.71 -7.17 2.84
C LEU A 94 4.79 -7.41 4.34
N VAL A 95 4.35 -6.40 5.09
CA VAL A 95 4.39 -6.47 6.55
C VAL A 95 3.32 -7.42 7.06
N ASP A 96 2.15 -7.40 6.43
CA ASP A 96 1.05 -8.26 6.85
C ASP A 96 0.04 -8.44 5.71
N VAL A 97 -0.62 -9.59 5.73
CA VAL A 97 -1.74 -9.89 4.83
C VAL A 97 -2.82 -10.49 5.72
N GLU A 98 -3.89 -9.70 6.00
CA GLU A 98 -4.86 -10.07 7.04
C GLU A 98 -6.27 -10.14 6.49
N PRO A 99 -7.08 -11.07 6.99
CA PRO A 99 -8.51 -11.04 6.71
C PRO A 99 -9.13 -9.83 7.41
N ALA A 100 -10.02 -9.16 6.72
CA ALA A 100 -10.71 -8.01 7.28
C ALA A 100 -12.02 -7.80 6.53
N GLY A 101 -13.08 -7.48 7.27
CA GLY A 101 -14.32 -7.06 6.66
C GLY A 101 -14.15 -5.69 6.03
N GLN A 102 -15.25 -5.11 5.60
CA GLN A 102 -15.19 -3.82 4.94
C GLN A 102 -14.73 -2.76 5.93
N LEU A 103 -13.76 -1.96 5.51
CA LEU A 103 -13.22 -0.85 6.28
C LEU A 103 -13.42 0.43 5.50
N ASP A 104 -13.68 1.53 6.20
CA ASP A 104 -13.81 2.81 5.52
C ASP A 104 -12.43 3.46 5.35
N ARG A 105 -12.43 4.59 4.63
CA ARG A 105 -11.18 5.27 4.33
C ARG A 105 -10.44 5.69 5.59
N ASP A 106 -11.17 6.18 6.59
CA ASP A 106 -10.52 6.66 7.80
C ASP A 106 -9.86 5.54 8.56
N GLU A 107 -10.47 4.36 8.58
CA GLU A 107 -9.88 3.20 9.21
C GLU A 107 -8.61 2.76 8.49
N LEU A 108 -8.63 2.81 7.16
CA LEU A 108 -7.45 2.46 6.37
C LEU A 108 -6.33 3.46 6.59
N ILE A 109 -6.65 4.75 6.66
CA ILE A 109 -5.65 5.77 6.92
C ILE A 109 -5.07 5.63 8.31
N ALA A 110 -5.89 5.29 9.30
CA ALA A 110 -5.39 5.05 10.65
C ALA A 110 -4.40 3.89 10.66
N ARG A 111 -4.71 2.82 9.92
CA ARG A 111 -3.79 1.69 9.82
C ARG A 111 -2.50 2.09 9.12
N LEU A 112 -2.62 2.93 8.10
CA LEU A 112 -1.46 3.42 7.37
C LEU A 112 -0.53 4.22 8.28
N ARG A 113 -1.08 5.09 9.12
CA ARG A 113 -0.27 5.88 10.03
C ARG A 113 0.48 5.00 11.01
N THR A 114 -0.16 3.95 11.50
CA THR A 114 0.50 2.99 12.37
C THR A 114 1.62 2.27 11.64
N LEU A 115 1.37 1.88 10.39
CA LEU A 115 2.36 1.19 9.59
C LEU A 115 3.59 2.06 9.31
N ALA A 116 3.37 3.34 9.09
CA ALA A 116 4.43 4.26 8.71
C ALA A 116 5.24 4.77 9.91
N SER A 117 4.76 4.59 11.11
CA SER A 117 5.45 5.11 12.30
C SER A 117 6.60 4.23 12.77
#